data_2365fd82f8e9476cd927b08e5d10cf40
#
_entry.id   2365fd82f8e9476cd927b08e5d10cf40
#
_cell.length_a   1.000
_cell.length_b   1.000
_cell.length_c   1.000
_cell.angle_alpha   90.00
_cell.angle_beta   90.00
_cell.angle_gamma   90.00
#
_symmetry.space_group_name_H-M   'P 1'
#
loop_
_entity.id
_entity.type
_entity.pdbx_description
1 polymer ?
#
loop_
_entity_poly.entity_id
_entity_poly.type
_entity_poly.pdbx_seq_one_letter_code
_entity_poly.pdbx_strand_id
1 'polypeptide(L)'
;QSHVRISFDIPQYTMNVNLNGVLNLLEIIRKFCPKTKFYQASSSEMFGNCFDEDKCQRETTKMSPVSPYACSKLGAHTICANYRNAYNLFICCGILFNHESPRRGTNFVTNKVVKGAVEIKLGLAKELRLGNLNSMRDWGHAKDYVKAMCLMLNHDKCDDWVVSTMKTHSVKLQKPGKKIGKK
;
A
#
# COMPACT_ATOMS: atom_id res chain seq x y z
N GLN A 1 -5.36 -3.91 9.10
CA GLN A 1 -6.25 -2.86 8.56
C GLN A 1 -5.55 -2.18 7.38
N SER A 2 -6.22 -2.03 6.23
CA SER A 2 -5.57 -1.59 4.98
C SER A 2 -6.24 -0.39 4.29
N HIS A 3 -7.28 0.18 4.89
CA HIS A 3 -8.06 1.25 4.28
C HIS A 3 -7.79 2.59 4.97
N VAL A 4 -7.24 3.56 4.22
CA VAL A 4 -6.83 4.88 4.76
C VAL A 4 -8.02 5.62 5.41
N ARG A 5 -9.17 5.73 4.71
CA ARG A 5 -10.32 6.48 5.26
C ARG A 5 -10.84 5.86 6.56
N ILE A 6 -10.97 4.54 6.62
CA ILE A 6 -11.46 3.83 7.83
C ILE A 6 -10.53 4.06 9.03
N SER A 7 -9.22 4.28 8.80
CA SER A 7 -8.28 4.50 9.90
C SER A 7 -8.57 5.76 10.72
N PHE A 8 -9.26 6.75 10.13
CA PHE A 8 -9.71 7.93 10.88
C PHE A 8 -10.90 7.64 11.79
N ASP A 9 -11.71 6.67 11.44
CA ASP A 9 -12.90 6.28 12.23
C ASP A 9 -12.51 5.33 13.39
N ILE A 10 -11.46 4.51 13.19
CA ILE A 10 -10.98 3.51 14.17
C ILE A 10 -9.45 3.56 14.35
N PRO A 11 -8.86 4.70 14.79
CA PRO A 11 -7.41 4.86 14.82
C PRO A 11 -6.72 3.91 15.80
N GLN A 12 -7.26 3.66 16.98
CA GLN A 12 -6.70 2.75 17.98
C GLN A 12 -6.62 1.31 17.45
N TYR A 13 -7.71 0.82 16.84
CA TYR A 13 -7.71 -0.50 16.21
C TYR A 13 -6.66 -0.58 15.10
N THR A 14 -6.55 0.47 14.29
CA THR A 14 -5.57 0.55 13.20
C THR A 14 -4.13 0.45 13.74
N MET A 15 -3.81 1.19 14.81
CA MET A 15 -2.51 1.13 15.47
C MET A 15 -2.25 -0.25 16.08
N ASN A 16 -3.22 -0.82 16.78
CA ASN A 16 -3.07 -2.14 17.40
C ASN A 16 -2.79 -3.24 16.37
N VAL A 17 -3.54 -3.27 15.27
CA VAL A 17 -3.37 -4.30 14.25
C VAL A 17 -2.09 -4.10 13.45
N ASN A 18 -1.81 -2.88 13.00
CA ASN A 18 -0.73 -2.64 12.04
C ASN A 18 0.64 -2.43 12.70
N LEU A 19 0.71 -1.91 13.91
CA LEU A 19 1.95 -1.68 14.63
C LEU A 19 2.17 -2.73 15.72
N ASN A 20 1.27 -2.84 16.71
CA ASN A 20 1.47 -3.77 17.82
C ASN A 20 1.42 -5.23 17.35
N GLY A 21 0.58 -5.56 16.36
CA GLY A 21 0.57 -6.88 15.74
C GLY A 21 1.92 -7.25 15.12
N VAL A 22 2.57 -6.32 14.44
CA VAL A 22 3.91 -6.53 13.87
C VAL A 22 4.94 -6.70 14.99
N LEU A 23 4.93 -5.84 16.02
CA LEU A 23 5.84 -5.95 17.16
C LEU A 23 5.71 -7.32 17.85
N ASN A 24 4.50 -7.81 18.05
CA ASN A 24 4.26 -9.13 18.65
C ASN A 24 4.90 -10.26 17.81
N LEU A 25 4.76 -10.20 16.47
CA LEU A 25 5.38 -11.17 15.59
C LEU A 25 6.91 -11.10 15.66
N LEU A 26 7.48 -9.90 15.66
CA LEU A 26 8.92 -9.70 15.76
C LEU A 26 9.48 -10.25 17.09
N GLU A 27 8.78 -10.07 18.21
CA GLU A 27 9.17 -10.63 19.50
C GLU A 27 9.13 -12.17 19.51
N ILE A 28 8.13 -12.76 18.86
CA ILE A 28 8.07 -14.22 18.68
C ILE A 28 9.24 -14.70 17.83
N ILE A 29 9.50 -14.05 16.70
CA ILE A 29 10.61 -14.40 15.82
C ILE A 29 11.93 -14.29 16.58
N ARG A 30 12.17 -13.18 17.26
CA ARG A 30 13.40 -12.95 18.01
C ARG A 30 13.65 -14.02 19.08
N LYS A 31 12.62 -14.42 19.81
CA LYS A 31 12.75 -15.34 20.96
C LYS A 31 12.77 -16.81 20.56
N PHE A 32 11.98 -17.19 19.59
CA PHE A 32 11.69 -18.60 19.34
C PHE A 32 12.14 -19.11 17.97
N CYS A 33 12.24 -18.24 16.96
CA CYS A 33 12.57 -18.66 15.59
C CYS A 33 13.42 -17.63 14.83
N PRO A 34 14.62 -17.26 15.33
CA PRO A 34 15.43 -16.15 14.79
C PRO A 34 15.93 -16.36 13.35
N LYS A 35 15.82 -17.57 12.81
CA LYS A 35 16.15 -17.87 11.40
C LYS A 35 15.00 -17.62 10.43
N THR A 36 13.81 -17.26 10.93
CA THR A 36 12.64 -16.98 10.11
C THR A 36 12.87 -15.68 9.32
N LYS A 37 12.68 -15.76 8.00
CA LYS A 37 12.64 -14.58 7.14
C LYS A 37 11.29 -13.89 7.27
N PHE A 38 11.29 -12.60 7.55
CA PHE A 38 10.09 -11.81 7.75
C PHE A 38 9.94 -10.74 6.66
N TYR A 39 8.75 -10.63 6.09
CA TYR A 39 8.40 -9.57 5.15
C TYR A 39 7.38 -8.63 5.79
N GLN A 40 7.73 -7.34 5.86
CA GLN A 40 6.83 -6.27 6.27
C GLN A 40 6.20 -5.59 5.06
N ALA A 41 4.88 -5.66 4.96
CA ALA A 41 4.14 -4.86 4.00
C ALA A 41 4.07 -3.41 4.47
N SER A 42 5.03 -2.61 4.06
CA SER A 42 5.05 -1.17 4.21
C SER A 42 4.17 -0.50 3.13
N SER A 43 4.14 0.82 3.04
CA SER A 43 3.21 1.53 2.17
C SER A 43 3.79 2.85 1.69
N SER A 44 3.56 3.20 0.43
CA SER A 44 3.87 4.53 -0.11
C SER A 44 3.11 5.67 0.61
N GLU A 45 2.02 5.37 1.31
CA GLU A 45 1.31 6.35 2.15
C GLU A 45 2.19 6.90 3.30
N MET A 46 3.29 6.20 3.66
CA MET A 46 4.26 6.70 4.66
C MET A 46 4.98 7.97 4.19
N PHE A 47 5.18 8.15 2.90
CA PHE A 47 5.78 9.38 2.35
C PHE A 47 4.87 10.60 2.52
N GLY A 48 3.55 10.42 2.64
CA GLY A 48 2.59 11.53 2.63
C GLY A 48 2.70 12.34 1.34
N ASN A 49 3.08 13.61 1.48
CA ASN A 49 3.26 14.52 0.34
C ASN A 49 4.76 14.84 0.07
N CYS A 50 5.68 14.04 0.60
CA CYS A 50 7.10 14.24 0.39
C CYS A 50 7.58 13.56 -0.90
N PHE A 51 8.44 14.25 -1.62
CA PHE A 51 9.10 13.82 -2.84
C PHE A 51 10.54 14.34 -2.84
N ASP A 52 11.42 13.65 -3.53
CA ASP A 52 12.75 14.15 -3.85
C ASP A 52 12.65 15.28 -4.90
N GLU A 53 13.75 15.98 -5.20
CA GLU A 53 13.77 17.11 -6.13
C GLU A 53 13.25 16.75 -7.53
N ASP A 54 13.51 15.52 -7.98
CA ASP A 54 13.06 14.98 -9.27
C ASP A 54 11.61 14.43 -9.25
N LYS A 55 10.84 14.72 -8.19
CA LYS A 55 9.46 14.24 -8.00
C LYS A 55 9.30 12.72 -7.82
N CYS A 56 10.38 12.01 -7.61
CA CYS A 56 10.35 10.59 -7.27
C CYS A 56 10.27 10.35 -5.76
N GLN A 57 9.92 9.14 -5.39
CA GLN A 57 9.94 8.66 -4.01
C GLN A 57 10.80 7.39 -3.96
N ARG A 58 11.80 7.39 -3.08
CA ARG A 58 12.79 6.32 -2.90
C ARG A 58 12.84 5.89 -1.44
N GLU A 59 13.63 4.89 -1.14
CA GLU A 59 13.84 4.38 0.23
C GLU A 59 14.41 5.47 1.15
N THR A 60 15.14 6.44 0.60
CA THR A 60 15.74 7.58 1.31
C THR A 60 14.86 8.82 1.38
N THR A 61 13.74 8.84 0.64
CA THR A 61 12.82 9.98 0.66
C THR A 61 12.20 10.16 2.06
N LYS A 62 12.12 11.42 2.51
CA LYS A 62 11.52 11.75 3.80
C LYS A 62 10.11 11.18 3.92
N MET A 63 9.84 10.52 5.03
CA MET A 63 8.51 10.01 5.38
C MET A 63 7.78 11.01 6.28
N SER A 64 6.55 11.39 5.89
CA SER A 64 5.70 12.34 6.61
C SER A 64 4.23 11.91 6.50
N PRO A 65 3.82 10.88 7.26
CA PRO A 65 2.49 10.28 7.16
C PRO A 65 1.38 11.28 7.52
N VAL A 66 0.27 11.25 6.76
CA VAL A 66 -0.86 12.17 6.92
C VAL A 66 -2.17 11.47 7.29
N SER A 67 -2.09 10.22 7.75
CA SER A 67 -3.26 9.45 8.21
C SER A 67 -2.87 8.48 9.32
N PRO A 68 -3.82 8.08 10.20
CA PRO A 68 -3.55 7.04 11.21
C PRO A 68 -3.06 5.72 10.60
N TYR A 69 -3.57 5.34 9.43
CA TYR A 69 -3.05 4.20 8.66
C TYR A 69 -1.56 4.39 8.32
N ALA A 70 -1.20 5.52 7.72
CA ALA A 70 0.17 5.78 7.33
C ALA A 70 1.11 5.88 8.55
N CYS A 71 0.66 6.48 9.67
CA CYS A 71 1.40 6.49 10.93
C CYS A 71 1.65 5.07 11.47
N SER A 72 0.62 4.21 11.45
CA SER A 72 0.77 2.82 11.90
C SER A 72 1.71 2.01 11.01
N LYS A 73 1.72 2.26 9.70
CA LYS A 73 2.64 1.63 8.75
C LYS A 73 4.07 2.13 8.92
N LEU A 74 4.26 3.43 9.15
CA LEU A 74 5.59 3.99 9.43
C LEU A 74 6.16 3.45 10.75
N GLY A 75 5.35 3.39 11.81
CA GLY A 75 5.78 2.79 13.08
C GLY A 75 6.21 1.33 12.91
N ALA A 76 5.40 0.53 12.19
CA ALA A 76 5.73 -0.87 11.90
C ALA A 76 6.99 -1.01 11.03
N HIS A 77 7.17 -0.16 10.03
CA HIS A 77 8.36 -0.12 9.20
C HIS A 77 9.62 0.21 10.00
N THR A 78 9.55 1.25 10.82
CA THR A 78 10.67 1.70 11.67
C THR A 78 11.06 0.63 12.69
N ILE A 79 10.09 -0.03 13.35
CA ILE A 79 10.41 -1.11 14.29
C ILE A 79 11.02 -2.32 13.59
N CYS A 80 10.60 -2.65 12.37
CA CYS A 80 11.20 -3.70 11.55
C CYS A 80 12.68 -3.40 11.23
N ALA A 81 12.99 -2.17 10.80
CA ALA A 81 14.37 -1.74 10.56
C ALA A 81 15.21 -1.77 11.86
N ASN A 82 14.63 -1.37 12.99
CA ASN A 82 15.29 -1.46 14.29
C ASN A 82 15.62 -2.91 14.67
N TYR A 83 14.65 -3.84 14.56
CA TYR A 83 14.87 -5.26 14.89
C TYR A 83 15.85 -5.95 13.95
N ARG A 84 15.85 -5.59 12.65
CA ARG A 84 16.85 -6.04 11.68
C ARG A 84 18.26 -5.70 12.16
N ASN A 85 18.47 -4.45 12.55
CA ASN A 85 19.80 -3.96 12.94
C ASN A 85 20.21 -4.41 14.37
N ALA A 86 19.30 -4.33 15.34
CA ALA A 86 19.61 -4.62 16.73
C ALA A 86 19.78 -6.11 17.03
N TYR A 87 19.04 -6.97 16.33
CA TYR A 87 19.01 -8.41 16.61
C TYR A 87 19.47 -9.27 15.42
N ASN A 88 19.98 -8.65 14.36
CA ASN A 88 20.45 -9.32 13.14
C ASN A 88 19.42 -10.29 12.57
N LEU A 89 18.13 -9.89 12.56
CA LEU A 89 17.04 -10.68 12.00
C LEU A 89 16.90 -10.41 10.51
N PHE A 90 16.53 -11.43 9.74
CA PHE A 90 16.27 -11.27 8.32
C PHE A 90 14.87 -10.65 8.10
N ILE A 91 14.80 -9.33 7.99
CA ILE A 91 13.56 -8.57 7.85
C ILE A 91 13.64 -7.69 6.61
N CYS A 92 12.73 -7.92 5.64
CA CYS A 92 12.57 -7.12 4.44
C CYS A 92 11.33 -6.23 4.56
N CYS A 93 11.44 -4.96 4.17
CA CYS A 93 10.29 -4.05 4.11
C CYS A 93 10.00 -3.66 2.67
N GLY A 94 8.82 -3.98 2.15
CA GLY A 94 8.39 -3.53 0.83
C GLY A 94 7.55 -2.26 0.93
N ILE A 95 8.06 -1.12 0.46
CA ILE A 95 7.34 0.16 0.37
C ILE A 95 6.51 0.13 -0.92
N LEU A 96 5.32 -0.47 -0.83
CA LEU A 96 4.51 -0.74 -1.99
C LEU A 96 3.59 0.43 -2.34
N PHE A 97 3.56 0.75 -3.63
CA PHE A 97 2.53 1.59 -4.22
C PHE A 97 1.23 0.81 -4.42
N ASN A 98 0.19 1.44 -4.97
CA ASN A 98 -1.10 0.79 -5.11
C ASN A 98 -1.01 -0.39 -6.08
N HIS A 99 -1.52 -1.53 -5.67
CA HIS A 99 -1.53 -2.74 -6.49
C HIS A 99 -2.91 -3.38 -6.47
N GLU A 100 -3.40 -3.68 -7.65
CA GLU A 100 -4.79 -3.98 -7.91
C GLU A 100 -4.95 -5.34 -8.60
N SER A 101 -6.12 -5.92 -8.42
CA SER A 101 -6.51 -7.16 -9.08
C SER A 101 -8.04 -7.33 -9.04
N PRO A 102 -8.62 -8.32 -9.74
CA PRO A 102 -10.03 -8.66 -9.59
C PRO A 102 -10.46 -9.01 -8.15
N ARG A 103 -9.49 -9.32 -7.27
CA ARG A 103 -9.72 -9.63 -5.85
C ARG A 103 -9.68 -8.40 -4.94
N ARG A 104 -9.47 -7.20 -5.49
CA ARG A 104 -9.44 -5.96 -4.69
C ARG A 104 -10.80 -5.72 -4.04
N GLY A 105 -10.81 -5.30 -2.78
CA GLY A 105 -12.05 -5.00 -2.05
C GLY A 105 -12.88 -3.89 -2.73
N THR A 106 -14.20 -3.96 -2.63
CA THR A 106 -15.15 -3.05 -3.30
C THR A 106 -15.11 -1.62 -2.79
N ASN A 107 -14.53 -1.38 -1.63
CA ASN A 107 -14.32 -0.06 -1.04
C ASN A 107 -13.10 0.69 -1.60
N PHE A 108 -12.25 0.01 -2.41
CA PHE A 108 -11.12 0.64 -3.09
C PHE A 108 -11.53 1.21 -4.45
N VAL A 109 -10.89 2.33 -4.83
CA VAL A 109 -11.32 3.15 -5.98
C VAL A 109 -11.38 2.39 -7.29
N THR A 110 -10.45 1.51 -7.59
CA THR A 110 -10.41 0.74 -8.84
C THR A 110 -11.61 -0.20 -8.96
N ASN A 111 -11.87 -1.02 -7.93
CA ASN A 111 -13.03 -1.90 -7.93
C ASN A 111 -14.34 -1.11 -7.89
N LYS A 112 -14.40 -0.02 -7.11
CA LYS A 112 -15.56 0.88 -7.07
C LYS A 112 -15.88 1.46 -8.44
N VAL A 113 -14.85 1.87 -9.22
CA VAL A 113 -15.04 2.40 -10.58
C VAL A 113 -15.56 1.32 -11.52
N VAL A 114 -14.96 0.12 -11.52
CA VAL A 114 -15.37 -0.99 -12.37
C VAL A 114 -16.83 -1.38 -12.07
N LYS A 115 -17.15 -1.60 -10.79
CA LYS A 115 -18.49 -1.96 -10.35
C LYS A 115 -19.52 -0.88 -10.75
N GLY A 116 -19.25 0.37 -10.43
CA GLY A 116 -20.16 1.48 -10.73
C GLY A 116 -20.36 1.68 -12.25
N ALA A 117 -19.33 1.48 -13.06
CA ALA A 117 -19.46 1.53 -14.51
C ALA A 117 -20.38 0.42 -15.06
N VAL A 118 -20.28 -0.79 -14.50
CA VAL A 118 -21.17 -1.91 -14.86
C VAL A 118 -22.60 -1.63 -14.41
N GLU A 119 -22.81 -1.16 -13.19
CA GLU A 119 -24.14 -0.81 -12.65
C GLU A 119 -24.81 0.27 -13.49
N ILE A 120 -24.09 1.30 -13.91
CA ILE A 120 -24.61 2.34 -14.80
C ILE A 120 -24.98 1.75 -16.19
N LYS A 121 -24.11 0.89 -16.74
CA LYS A 121 -24.38 0.25 -18.05
C LYS A 121 -25.63 -0.64 -18.00
N LEU A 122 -25.89 -1.30 -16.89
CA LEU A 122 -27.06 -2.17 -16.68
C LEU A 122 -28.32 -1.39 -16.25
N GLY A 123 -28.25 -0.06 -16.13
CA GLY A 123 -29.38 0.76 -15.67
C GLY A 123 -29.67 0.64 -14.18
N LEU A 124 -28.81 -0.01 -13.39
CA LEU A 124 -28.96 -0.22 -11.94
C LEU A 124 -28.56 1.03 -11.14
N ALA A 125 -27.74 1.91 -11.72
CA ALA A 125 -27.34 3.18 -11.15
C ALA A 125 -27.32 4.28 -12.22
N LYS A 126 -27.60 5.53 -11.81
CA LYS A 126 -27.54 6.70 -12.70
C LYS A 126 -26.18 7.40 -12.69
N GLU A 127 -25.45 7.26 -11.60
CA GLU A 127 -24.17 7.97 -11.39
C GLU A 127 -23.22 7.15 -10.52
N LEU A 128 -21.93 7.45 -10.63
CA LEU A 128 -20.88 6.95 -9.73
C LEU A 128 -20.30 8.11 -8.93
N ARG A 129 -20.42 8.05 -7.59
CA ARG A 129 -19.86 9.05 -6.69
C ARG A 129 -18.46 8.62 -6.25
N LEU A 130 -17.47 9.41 -6.62
CA LEU A 130 -16.06 9.25 -6.24
C LEU A 130 -15.63 10.44 -5.37
N GLY A 131 -14.55 10.24 -4.59
CA GLY A 131 -13.92 11.30 -3.82
C GLY A 131 -13.11 12.25 -4.70
N ASN A 132 -11.90 12.64 -4.26
CA ASN A 132 -11.05 13.57 -5.00
C ASN A 132 -10.55 12.96 -6.33
N LEU A 133 -11.10 13.47 -7.43
CA LEU A 133 -10.75 13.01 -8.78
C LEU A 133 -9.32 13.41 -9.22
N ASN A 134 -8.75 14.43 -8.59
CA ASN A 134 -7.40 14.92 -8.91
C ASN A 134 -6.30 14.18 -8.15
N SER A 135 -6.66 13.25 -7.25
CA SER A 135 -5.67 12.42 -6.57
C SER A 135 -4.85 11.62 -7.56
N MET A 136 -3.53 11.73 -7.42
CA MET A 136 -2.57 11.00 -8.24
C MET A 136 -2.21 9.67 -7.57
N ARG A 137 -2.12 8.61 -8.35
CA ARG A 137 -1.79 7.25 -7.87
C ARG A 137 -0.97 6.51 -8.91
N ASP A 138 0.01 5.75 -8.43
CA ASP A 138 0.66 4.70 -9.19
C ASP A 138 -0.10 3.39 -8.94
N TRP A 139 -0.57 2.73 -9.99
CA TRP A 139 -1.28 1.46 -9.92
C TRP A 139 -0.56 0.39 -10.72
N GLY A 140 -0.19 -0.69 -10.05
CA GLY A 140 0.36 -1.88 -10.65
C GLY A 140 -0.56 -3.10 -10.50
N HIS A 141 -0.16 -4.22 -11.07
CA HIS A 141 -0.89 -5.48 -10.91
C HIS A 141 -0.36 -6.26 -9.71
N ALA A 142 -1.25 -6.77 -8.85
CA ALA A 142 -0.89 -7.45 -7.60
C ALA A 142 0.05 -8.65 -7.80
N LYS A 143 0.00 -9.36 -8.94
CA LYS A 143 0.93 -10.46 -9.25
C LYS A 143 2.39 -10.01 -9.27
N ASP A 144 2.66 -8.82 -9.83
CA ASP A 144 4.03 -8.30 -9.94
C ASP A 144 4.56 -7.93 -8.56
N TYR A 145 3.70 -7.34 -7.72
CA TYR A 145 4.04 -6.98 -6.34
C TYR A 145 4.30 -8.24 -5.47
N VAL A 146 3.47 -9.27 -5.60
CA VAL A 146 3.70 -10.55 -4.90
C VAL A 146 5.01 -11.19 -5.35
N LYS A 147 5.33 -11.14 -6.66
CA LYS A 147 6.62 -11.60 -7.16
C LYS A 147 7.78 -10.83 -6.53
N ALA A 148 7.67 -9.51 -6.43
CA ALA A 148 8.68 -8.68 -5.76
C ALA A 148 8.84 -9.07 -4.27
N MET A 149 7.75 -9.30 -3.54
CA MET A 149 7.80 -9.79 -2.15
C MET A 149 8.59 -11.10 -2.02
N CYS A 150 8.33 -12.06 -2.92
CA CYS A 150 9.06 -13.33 -2.94
C CYS A 150 10.56 -13.12 -3.26
N LEU A 151 10.89 -12.23 -4.19
CA LEU A 151 12.27 -11.91 -4.54
C LEU A 151 13.01 -11.28 -3.36
N MET A 152 12.39 -10.35 -2.63
CA MET A 152 12.97 -9.74 -1.42
C MET A 152 13.34 -10.79 -0.37
N LEU A 153 12.43 -11.75 -0.09
CA LEU A 153 12.68 -12.81 0.88
C LEU A 153 13.72 -13.84 0.42
N ASN A 154 13.96 -13.96 -0.89
CA ASN A 154 14.97 -14.85 -1.47
C ASN A 154 16.27 -14.13 -1.82
N HIS A 155 16.36 -12.83 -1.53
CA HIS A 155 17.60 -12.07 -1.70
C HIS A 155 18.62 -12.41 -0.60
N ASP A 156 19.89 -12.17 -0.86
CA ASP A 156 20.97 -12.43 0.11
C ASP A 156 21.00 -11.41 1.25
N LYS A 157 20.51 -10.19 0.98
CA LYS A 157 20.44 -9.10 1.95
C LYS A 157 19.00 -8.75 2.25
N CYS A 158 18.71 -8.51 3.53
CA CYS A 158 17.45 -7.92 3.96
C CYS A 158 17.58 -6.38 3.95
N ASP A 159 16.60 -5.70 3.35
CA ASP A 159 16.61 -4.24 3.23
C ASP A 159 15.19 -3.71 3.04
N ASP A 160 15.07 -2.41 2.79
CA ASP A 160 13.85 -1.74 2.38
C ASP A 160 13.86 -1.58 0.86
N TRP A 161 12.72 -1.80 0.21
CA TRP A 161 12.57 -1.66 -1.23
C TRP A 161 11.29 -0.94 -1.60
N VAL A 162 11.42 0.07 -2.46
CA VAL A 162 10.27 0.71 -3.12
C VAL A 162 9.84 -0.13 -4.31
N VAL A 163 8.54 -0.43 -4.39
CA VAL A 163 7.93 -1.13 -5.52
C VAL A 163 6.83 -0.29 -6.13
N SER A 164 7.04 0.16 -7.36
CA SER A 164 6.14 1.02 -8.13
C SER A 164 6.17 0.65 -9.61
N THR A 165 5.25 1.21 -10.39
CA THR A 165 5.26 1.10 -11.86
C THR A 165 5.99 2.27 -12.52
N MET A 166 6.39 3.29 -11.77
CA MET A 166 6.91 4.57 -12.25
C MET A 166 5.94 5.34 -13.15
N LYS A 167 4.64 4.99 -13.11
CA LYS A 167 3.58 5.65 -13.88
C LYS A 167 2.47 6.12 -12.96
N THR A 168 2.26 7.43 -12.94
CA THR A 168 1.26 8.05 -12.09
C THR A 168 0.05 8.48 -12.92
N HIS A 169 -1.14 8.17 -12.44
CA HIS A 169 -2.41 8.51 -13.06
C HIS A 169 -3.31 9.24 -12.07
N SER A 170 -4.11 10.21 -12.56
CA SER A 170 -5.18 10.78 -11.75
C SER A 170 -6.40 9.86 -11.72
N VAL A 171 -7.18 9.89 -10.65
CA VAL A 171 -8.46 9.15 -10.56
C VAL A 171 -9.40 9.55 -11.71
N LYS A 172 -9.36 10.81 -12.15
CA LYS A 172 -10.14 11.34 -13.30
C LYS A 172 -9.79 10.65 -14.63
N LEU A 173 -8.55 10.21 -14.81
CA LEU A 173 -8.07 9.56 -16.04
C LEU A 173 -8.37 8.06 -16.11
N GLN A 174 -8.90 7.47 -15.05
CA GLN A 174 -9.51 6.14 -15.16
C GLN A 174 -10.79 6.21 -16.01
N LYS A 175 -10.63 6.56 -17.29
CA LYS A 175 -11.73 6.40 -18.24
C LYS A 175 -11.94 4.91 -18.49
N PRO A 176 -13.16 4.39 -18.33
CA PRO A 176 -13.54 3.20 -19.05
C PRO A 176 -13.30 3.47 -20.54
N GLY A 177 -12.61 2.56 -21.22
CA GLY A 177 -12.21 2.76 -22.58
C GLY A 177 -13.37 3.22 -23.46
N LYS A 178 -13.06 4.15 -24.37
CA LYS A 178 -13.89 4.76 -25.44
C LYS A 178 -15.37 5.03 -25.09
N LYS A 179 -15.75 6.29 -25.20
CA LYS A 179 -17.15 6.71 -25.33
C LYS A 179 -17.91 5.71 -26.19
N ILE A 180 -18.85 4.99 -25.59
CA ILE A 180 -19.90 4.33 -26.36
C ILE A 180 -20.76 5.48 -26.86
N GLY A 181 -20.63 5.77 -28.16
CA GLY A 181 -21.40 6.80 -28.82
C GLY A 181 -22.91 6.52 -28.66
N LYS A 182 -23.65 7.57 -28.31
CA LYS A 182 -25.10 7.56 -28.48
C LYS A 182 -25.40 7.27 -29.96
N LYS A 183 -26.12 6.22 -30.25
CA LYS A 183 -27.10 6.17 -31.29
C LYS A 183 -28.46 6.42 -30.69
#